data_d2bd5ff908de173692f55c7489f5895b
#
_entry.id   d2bd5ff908de173692f55c7489f5895b
#
_cell.length_a   1.000
_cell.length_b   1.000
_cell.length_c   1.000
_cell.angle_alpha   90.00
_cell.angle_beta   90.00
_cell.angle_gamma   90.00
#
_symmetry.space_group_name_H-M   'P 1'
#
loop_
_entity.id
_entity.type
_entity.pdbx_description
1 polymer ?
#
loop_
_entity_poly.entity_id
_entity_poly.type
_entity_poly.pdbx_seq_one_letter_code
_entity_poly.pdbx_strand_id
1 'polypeptide(L)'
;MPQFAFSVPVGAWHPFLAASLASLRAQGAGVSVALLDASGDPRVRALADQHDDWLAYRRHGPDGGQSDAIIEGWQNVSGDWLGWLNADDILMPGALDKVLARLAQDPSLDVIYGHSSIIDETGAMTGYHFNVEPPGPRLLQAGIISQPSCFFRRSACEGVGGVNPDLHYTMDWDLWIRMYEAGAKFAFLDAPLSMVLWAEDTKTASLNRRRRSELQDIINRHAPSEVRSGTFRAFIVHAAADRMWPPSLRDKLRRRLRRSGPSVFGLRADGLVQPGTTLFLAHYDEAPKTGLRLEFDRSPAGIDVSGTHGFAALETSGSAVEIRFSQKLPAGETLAVNLAPASGHEVHFLLAAWQA
;
A
#
# COMPACT_ATOMS: atom_id res chain seq x y z
N MET A 1 14.30 -22.22 1.28
CA MET A 1 13.53 -21.06 1.79
C MET A 1 12.40 -20.82 0.81
N PRO A 2 11.21 -20.34 1.26
CA PRO A 2 10.15 -19.95 0.36
C PRO A 2 10.65 -18.94 -0.66
N GLN A 3 10.23 -19.10 -1.93
CA GLN A 3 10.56 -18.18 -3.02
C GLN A 3 9.32 -17.39 -3.39
N PHE A 4 9.50 -16.11 -3.69
CA PHE A 4 8.43 -15.20 -4.07
C PHE A 4 8.45 -14.93 -5.58
N ALA A 5 7.29 -15.01 -6.20
CA ALA A 5 7.07 -14.67 -7.59
C ALA A 5 6.22 -13.40 -7.69
N PHE A 6 6.75 -12.36 -8.30
CA PHE A 6 6.06 -11.09 -8.48
C PHE A 6 5.76 -10.81 -9.94
N SER A 7 4.54 -10.37 -10.20
CA SER A 7 4.18 -9.70 -11.46
C SER A 7 4.15 -8.18 -11.25
N VAL A 8 4.73 -7.45 -12.19
CA VAL A 8 4.71 -5.98 -12.23
C VAL A 8 3.99 -5.55 -13.50
N PRO A 9 2.65 -5.35 -13.45
CA PRO A 9 1.87 -4.90 -14.60
C PRO A 9 2.05 -3.40 -14.83
N VAL A 10 2.42 -2.99 -16.03
CA VAL A 10 2.67 -1.58 -16.41
C VAL A 10 1.76 -1.21 -17.58
N GLY A 11 0.63 -0.58 -17.29
CA GLY A 11 -0.30 -0.09 -18.30
C GLY A 11 0.05 1.30 -18.84
N ALA A 12 0.81 2.09 -18.09
CA ALA A 12 1.33 3.42 -18.46
C ALA A 12 2.62 3.69 -17.70
N TRP A 13 3.46 4.60 -18.23
CA TRP A 13 4.61 5.08 -17.48
C TRP A 13 4.17 5.74 -16.17
N HIS A 14 4.86 5.38 -15.09
CA HIS A 14 4.70 6.03 -13.79
C HIS A 14 6.05 6.46 -13.22
N PRO A 15 6.17 7.67 -12.59
CA PRO A 15 7.42 8.13 -12.00
C PRO A 15 7.99 7.20 -10.92
N PHE A 16 7.13 6.48 -10.20
CA PHE A 16 7.54 5.55 -9.15
C PHE A 16 7.95 4.16 -9.66
N LEU A 17 7.87 3.86 -10.96
CA LEU A 17 8.22 2.53 -11.47
C LEU A 17 9.67 2.13 -11.13
N ALA A 18 10.61 3.08 -11.19
CA ALA A 18 11.99 2.83 -10.79
C ALA A 18 12.10 2.46 -9.30
N ALA A 19 11.40 3.18 -8.42
CA ALA A 19 11.34 2.90 -7.00
C ALA A 19 10.62 1.56 -6.71
N SER A 20 9.57 1.24 -7.46
CA SER A 20 8.86 -0.05 -7.38
C SER A 20 9.82 -1.22 -7.66
N LEU A 21 10.54 -1.18 -8.78
CA LEU A 21 11.53 -2.22 -9.13
C LEU A 21 12.70 -2.28 -8.13
N ALA A 22 13.23 -1.12 -7.72
CA ALA A 22 14.30 -1.06 -6.71
C ALA A 22 13.86 -1.67 -5.38
N SER A 23 12.60 -1.45 -4.97
CA SER A 23 12.04 -2.00 -3.74
C SER A 23 11.93 -3.53 -3.77
N LEU A 24 11.57 -4.12 -4.91
CA LEU A 24 11.55 -5.56 -5.11
C LEU A 24 12.98 -6.15 -5.09
N ARG A 25 13.92 -5.49 -5.79
CA ARG A 25 15.33 -5.92 -5.82
C ARG A 25 15.95 -5.88 -4.42
N ALA A 26 15.60 -4.91 -3.61
CA ALA A 26 16.07 -4.76 -2.24
C ALA A 26 15.57 -5.84 -1.26
N GLN A 27 14.55 -6.64 -1.63
CA GLN A 27 14.10 -7.77 -0.80
C GLN A 27 15.07 -8.97 -0.85
N GLY A 28 16.09 -8.93 -1.70
CA GLY A 28 17.18 -9.91 -1.71
C GLY A 28 16.92 -11.15 -2.57
N ALA A 29 17.73 -12.17 -2.33
CA ALA A 29 17.64 -13.44 -3.06
C ALA A 29 16.34 -14.19 -2.69
N GLY A 30 15.74 -14.83 -3.66
CA GLY A 30 14.47 -15.56 -3.47
C GLY A 30 13.25 -14.81 -4.03
N VAL A 31 13.48 -13.68 -4.70
CA VAL A 31 12.45 -12.94 -5.42
C VAL A 31 12.66 -13.09 -6.93
N SER A 32 11.65 -13.61 -7.62
CA SER A 32 11.62 -13.73 -9.08
C SER A 32 10.57 -12.77 -9.64
N VAL A 33 10.93 -11.90 -10.58
CA VAL A 33 10.09 -10.81 -11.04
C VAL A 33 9.85 -10.87 -12.54
N ALA A 34 8.57 -10.75 -12.91
CA ALA A 34 8.11 -10.53 -14.26
C ALA A 34 7.65 -9.07 -14.45
N LEU A 35 8.16 -8.39 -15.47
CA LEU A 35 7.70 -7.05 -15.87
C LEU A 35 6.84 -7.17 -17.14
N LEU A 36 5.58 -6.77 -17.05
CA LEU A 36 4.57 -6.88 -18.12
C LEU A 36 4.19 -5.46 -18.57
N ASP A 37 4.86 -4.98 -19.63
CA ASP A 37 4.68 -3.63 -20.16
C ASP A 37 3.71 -3.64 -21.34
N ALA A 38 2.53 -3.06 -21.12
CA ALA A 38 1.53 -2.76 -22.14
C ALA A 38 1.45 -1.26 -22.48
N SER A 39 2.31 -0.44 -21.89
CA SER A 39 2.26 1.01 -22.04
C SER A 39 2.68 1.51 -23.42
N GLY A 40 3.59 0.78 -24.09
CA GLY A 40 4.26 1.23 -25.31
C GLY A 40 5.20 2.42 -25.08
N ASP A 41 5.42 2.85 -23.86
CA ASP A 41 6.30 3.97 -23.51
C ASP A 41 7.77 3.53 -23.53
N PRO A 42 8.65 4.20 -24.32
CA PRO A 42 10.05 3.82 -24.41
C PRO A 42 10.81 3.93 -23.07
N ARG A 43 10.34 4.76 -22.13
CA ARG A 43 10.96 4.89 -20.79
C ARG A 43 10.80 3.61 -19.98
N VAL A 44 9.67 2.89 -20.10
CA VAL A 44 9.47 1.59 -19.44
C VAL A 44 10.46 0.57 -19.96
N ARG A 45 10.64 0.51 -21.30
CA ARG A 45 11.62 -0.39 -21.92
C ARG A 45 13.04 -0.06 -21.48
N ALA A 46 13.44 1.22 -21.53
CA ALA A 46 14.76 1.66 -21.11
C ALA A 46 15.05 1.32 -19.63
N LEU A 47 14.05 1.45 -18.76
CA LEU A 47 14.19 1.05 -17.36
C LEU A 47 14.29 -0.48 -17.21
N ALA A 48 13.48 -1.24 -17.94
CA ALA A 48 13.57 -2.70 -17.95
C ALA A 48 14.95 -3.21 -18.43
N ASP A 49 15.55 -2.54 -19.44
CA ASP A 49 16.89 -2.87 -19.92
C ASP A 49 17.99 -2.63 -18.87
N GLN A 50 17.81 -1.66 -17.96
CA GLN A 50 18.71 -1.44 -16.82
C GLN A 50 18.63 -2.55 -15.76
N HIS A 51 17.57 -3.34 -15.77
CA HIS A 51 17.31 -4.44 -14.83
C HIS A 51 17.33 -5.82 -15.49
N ASP A 52 17.87 -5.94 -16.71
CA ASP A 52 17.89 -7.19 -17.49
C ASP A 52 18.64 -8.33 -16.77
N ASP A 53 19.64 -7.99 -15.96
CA ASP A 53 20.40 -8.93 -15.12
C ASP A 53 19.57 -9.58 -14.00
N TRP A 54 18.40 -9.01 -13.67
CA TRP A 54 17.62 -9.37 -12.51
C TRP A 54 16.17 -9.77 -12.84
N LEU A 55 15.54 -9.16 -13.84
CA LEU A 55 14.19 -9.52 -14.27
C LEU A 55 14.18 -10.94 -14.88
N ALA A 56 13.44 -11.87 -14.25
CA ALA A 56 13.34 -13.24 -14.71
C ALA A 56 12.49 -13.39 -15.99
N TYR A 57 11.53 -12.48 -16.17
CA TYR A 57 10.70 -12.43 -17.38
C TYR A 57 10.33 -10.98 -17.69
N ARG A 58 10.29 -10.63 -18.95
CA ARG A 58 9.76 -9.34 -19.42
C ARG A 58 9.04 -9.47 -20.73
N ARG A 59 7.93 -8.77 -20.85
CA ARG A 59 7.16 -8.67 -22.08
C ARG A 59 6.84 -7.19 -22.34
N HIS A 60 7.01 -6.77 -23.60
CA HIS A 60 6.62 -5.46 -24.11
C HIS A 60 5.61 -5.65 -25.23
N GLY A 61 4.42 -5.08 -25.06
CA GLY A 61 3.32 -5.18 -26.02
C GLY A 61 1.96 -5.21 -25.33
N PRO A 62 0.88 -5.13 -26.10
CA PRO A 62 -0.48 -5.09 -25.57
C PRO A 62 -0.85 -6.37 -24.83
N ASP A 63 -1.76 -6.23 -23.85
CA ASP A 63 -2.41 -7.33 -23.13
C ASP A 63 -3.92 -7.09 -23.03
N GLY A 64 -4.64 -8.04 -22.41
CA GLY A 64 -6.06 -7.91 -22.11
C GLY A 64 -6.39 -7.05 -20.89
N GLY A 65 -5.36 -6.55 -20.19
CA GLY A 65 -5.48 -5.72 -19.01
C GLY A 65 -4.65 -6.21 -17.83
N GLN A 66 -4.77 -5.51 -16.70
CA GLN A 66 -3.93 -5.76 -15.52
C GLN A 66 -4.01 -7.21 -15.00
N SER A 67 -5.22 -7.81 -15.00
CA SER A 67 -5.40 -9.20 -14.55
C SER A 67 -4.65 -10.17 -15.44
N ASP A 68 -4.72 -10.00 -16.77
CA ASP A 68 -3.99 -10.85 -17.73
C ASP A 68 -2.47 -10.71 -17.54
N ALA A 69 -1.97 -9.48 -17.38
CA ALA A 69 -0.56 -9.24 -17.11
C ALA A 69 -0.09 -9.93 -15.80
N ILE A 70 -0.89 -9.86 -14.72
CA ILE A 70 -0.58 -10.53 -13.46
C ILE A 70 -0.49 -12.04 -13.66
N ILE A 71 -1.48 -12.65 -14.35
CA ILE A 71 -1.53 -14.09 -14.63
C ILE A 71 -0.33 -14.51 -15.49
N GLU A 72 -0.08 -13.80 -16.59
CA GLU A 72 1.06 -14.06 -17.48
C GLU A 72 2.39 -14.02 -16.70
N GLY A 73 2.57 -13.00 -15.86
CA GLY A 73 3.78 -12.87 -15.06
C GLY A 73 3.99 -14.07 -14.13
N TRP A 74 2.98 -14.47 -13.37
CA TRP A 74 3.09 -15.63 -12.48
C TRP A 74 3.31 -16.96 -13.18
N GLN A 75 2.84 -17.10 -14.43
CA GLN A 75 3.08 -18.29 -15.25
C GLN A 75 4.54 -18.38 -15.72
N ASN A 76 5.23 -17.25 -15.85
CA ASN A 76 6.58 -17.18 -16.40
C ASN A 76 7.68 -17.01 -15.34
N VAL A 77 7.33 -16.89 -14.04
CA VAL A 77 8.29 -16.81 -12.95
C VAL A 77 8.00 -17.86 -11.88
N SER A 78 9.08 -18.38 -11.26
CA SER A 78 9.00 -19.41 -10.23
C SER A 78 8.88 -18.80 -8.84
N GLY A 79 8.11 -19.45 -7.97
CA GLY A 79 7.96 -19.10 -6.57
C GLY A 79 6.76 -19.78 -5.95
N ASP A 80 6.89 -20.22 -4.70
CA ASP A 80 5.83 -20.86 -3.91
C ASP A 80 4.83 -19.83 -3.38
N TRP A 81 5.28 -18.58 -3.26
CA TRP A 81 4.51 -17.44 -2.80
C TRP A 81 4.35 -16.41 -3.91
N LEU A 82 3.17 -15.88 -4.03
CA LEU A 82 2.79 -14.91 -5.05
C LEU A 82 2.56 -13.54 -4.45
N GLY A 83 2.89 -12.54 -5.23
CA GLY A 83 2.51 -11.15 -5.05
C GLY A 83 2.42 -10.46 -6.42
N TRP A 84 1.84 -9.28 -6.46
CA TRP A 84 2.06 -8.36 -7.56
C TRP A 84 2.26 -6.96 -7.02
N LEU A 85 3.00 -6.17 -7.74
CA LEU A 85 3.28 -4.80 -7.38
C LEU A 85 2.98 -3.92 -8.58
N ASN A 86 2.06 -2.97 -8.42
CA ASN A 86 1.77 -2.04 -9.49
C ASN A 86 2.94 -1.06 -9.70
N ALA A 87 2.97 -0.39 -10.85
CA ALA A 87 4.03 0.54 -11.21
C ALA A 87 4.16 1.77 -10.28
N ASP A 88 3.16 2.00 -9.44
CA ASP A 88 3.02 3.11 -8.49
C ASP A 88 3.12 2.70 -7.02
N ASP A 89 3.22 1.40 -6.74
CA ASP A 89 3.36 0.85 -5.39
C ASP A 89 4.82 0.47 -5.09
N ILE A 90 5.20 0.50 -3.81
CA ILE A 90 6.58 0.28 -3.36
C ILE A 90 6.56 -0.66 -2.15
N LEU A 91 7.43 -1.68 -2.09
CA LEU A 91 7.59 -2.48 -0.88
C LEU A 91 8.43 -1.74 0.17
N MET A 92 8.08 -1.91 1.43
CA MET A 92 8.92 -1.44 2.54
C MET A 92 10.22 -2.28 2.62
N PRO A 93 11.34 -1.68 3.02
CA PRO A 93 12.57 -2.43 3.28
C PRO A 93 12.33 -3.57 4.27
N GLY A 94 12.83 -4.78 3.94
CA GLY A 94 12.68 -5.97 4.76
C GLY A 94 11.23 -6.47 4.92
N ALA A 95 10.32 -6.11 4.01
CA ALA A 95 8.94 -6.58 4.04
C ALA A 95 8.86 -8.11 3.96
N LEU A 96 9.59 -8.70 3.01
CA LEU A 96 9.59 -10.16 2.84
C LEU A 96 10.32 -10.89 3.98
N ASP A 97 11.30 -10.28 4.63
CA ASP A 97 11.94 -10.87 5.82
C ASP A 97 10.94 -11.04 6.96
N LYS A 98 10.04 -10.04 7.15
CA LYS A 98 8.95 -10.12 8.13
C LYS A 98 7.97 -11.24 7.78
N VAL A 99 7.63 -11.38 6.49
CA VAL A 99 6.78 -12.47 6.00
C VAL A 99 7.44 -13.84 6.23
N LEU A 100 8.72 -13.97 5.90
CA LEU A 100 9.49 -15.20 6.14
C LEU A 100 9.59 -15.55 7.62
N ALA A 101 9.82 -14.57 8.48
CA ALA A 101 9.84 -14.78 9.93
C ALA A 101 8.48 -15.28 10.44
N ARG A 102 7.37 -14.78 9.91
CA ARG A 102 6.01 -15.26 10.27
C ARG A 102 5.75 -16.68 9.77
N LEU A 103 6.20 -16.98 8.54
CA LEU A 103 6.13 -18.34 7.98
C LEU A 103 6.96 -19.36 8.75
N ALA A 104 8.11 -18.96 9.28
CA ALA A 104 8.93 -19.84 10.11
C ALA A 104 8.22 -20.22 11.42
N GLN A 105 7.34 -19.36 11.94
CA GLN A 105 6.52 -19.62 13.12
C GLN A 105 5.32 -20.55 12.80
N ASP A 106 4.71 -20.39 11.64
CA ASP A 106 3.59 -21.20 11.18
C ASP A 106 3.67 -21.47 9.67
N PRO A 107 4.31 -22.57 9.28
CA PRO A 107 4.45 -22.95 7.87
C PRO A 107 3.13 -23.34 7.18
N SER A 108 2.04 -23.49 7.93
CA SER A 108 0.73 -23.87 7.39
C SER A 108 -0.08 -22.69 6.85
N LEU A 109 0.44 -21.47 6.96
CA LEU A 109 -0.23 -20.27 6.45
C LEU A 109 -0.31 -20.27 4.92
N ASP A 110 -1.40 -19.74 4.41
CA ASP A 110 -1.66 -19.57 2.98
C ASP A 110 -1.64 -18.12 2.53
N VAL A 111 -2.00 -17.18 3.41
CA VAL A 111 -2.04 -15.74 3.13
C VAL A 111 -1.45 -14.98 4.31
N ILE A 112 -0.52 -14.08 4.02
CA ILE A 112 0.05 -13.14 5.00
C ILE A 112 -0.12 -11.73 4.47
N TYR A 113 -0.68 -10.84 5.29
CA TYR A 113 -0.87 -9.44 4.92
C TYR A 113 -0.54 -8.50 6.08
N GLY A 114 -0.23 -7.27 5.75
CA GLY A 114 0.11 -6.24 6.74
C GLY A 114 -0.34 -4.86 6.31
N HIS A 115 0.11 -3.81 7.00
CA HIS A 115 -0.26 -2.44 6.70
C HIS A 115 0.49 -1.88 5.50
N SER A 116 -0.10 -0.83 4.90
CA SER A 116 0.58 0.02 3.91
C SER A 116 0.59 1.47 4.38
N SER A 117 1.71 2.15 4.21
CA SER A 117 1.77 3.60 4.27
C SER A 117 1.12 4.17 3.00
N ILE A 118 0.35 5.24 3.13
CA ILE A 118 -0.23 5.93 1.98
C ILE A 118 0.70 7.09 1.61
N ILE A 119 1.09 7.15 0.33
CA ILE A 119 1.85 8.26 -0.23
C ILE A 119 1.03 9.01 -1.28
N ASP A 120 1.33 10.28 -1.47
CA ASP A 120 0.79 11.11 -2.54
C ASP A 120 1.71 11.11 -3.78
N GLU A 121 1.32 11.85 -4.80
CA GLU A 121 2.05 11.98 -6.09
C GLU A 121 3.47 12.54 -5.93
N THR A 122 3.76 13.22 -4.83
CA THR A 122 5.09 13.75 -4.50
C THR A 122 5.95 12.73 -3.73
N GLY A 123 5.39 11.58 -3.35
CA GLY A 123 6.00 10.59 -2.48
C GLY A 123 5.92 10.95 -0.98
N ALA A 124 5.18 12.00 -0.61
CA ALA A 124 4.96 12.34 0.78
C ALA A 124 3.96 11.38 1.43
N MET A 125 4.29 10.89 2.62
CA MET A 125 3.37 10.04 3.38
C MET A 125 2.20 10.88 3.92
N THR A 126 0.98 10.40 3.74
CA THR A 126 -0.25 11.07 4.19
C THR A 126 -1.06 10.28 5.22
N GLY A 127 -0.66 9.05 5.54
CA GLY A 127 -1.33 8.21 6.52
C GLY A 127 -1.09 6.73 6.30
N TYR A 128 -2.01 5.91 6.79
CA TYR A 128 -1.99 4.47 6.63
C TYR A 128 -3.27 3.94 5.99
N HIS A 129 -3.12 2.95 5.14
CA HIS A 129 -4.22 2.04 4.81
C HIS A 129 -4.35 1.07 5.98
N PHE A 130 -5.52 1.05 6.61
CA PHE A 130 -5.76 0.14 7.72
C PHE A 130 -6.22 -1.23 7.20
N ASN A 131 -5.65 -2.26 7.77
CA ASN A 131 -6.11 -3.64 7.60
C ASN A 131 -6.78 -4.11 8.88
N VAL A 132 -7.62 -5.11 8.79
CA VAL A 132 -8.37 -5.64 9.93
C VAL A 132 -7.95 -7.06 10.23
N GLU A 133 -7.62 -7.33 11.47
CA GLU A 133 -7.28 -8.66 11.98
C GLU A 133 -8.44 -9.27 12.78
N PRO A 134 -8.70 -10.55 12.62
CA PRO A 134 -8.48 -11.38 11.44
C PRO A 134 -9.40 -10.95 10.30
N PRO A 135 -9.24 -11.42 9.05
CA PRO A 135 -10.07 -10.96 7.95
C PRO A 135 -11.57 -11.21 8.18
N GLY A 136 -11.93 -12.35 8.68
CA GLY A 136 -13.29 -12.72 9.12
C GLY A 136 -14.43 -12.24 8.20
N PRO A 137 -15.66 -12.14 8.71
CA PRO A 137 -16.80 -11.68 7.91
C PRO A 137 -16.67 -10.25 7.35
N ARG A 138 -15.78 -9.42 7.89
CA ARG A 138 -15.54 -8.08 7.36
C ARG A 138 -14.93 -8.10 5.96
N LEU A 139 -14.13 -9.13 5.64
CA LEU A 139 -13.59 -9.30 4.29
C LEU A 139 -14.70 -9.43 3.24
N LEU A 140 -15.83 -10.05 3.60
CA LEU A 140 -16.99 -10.18 2.70
C LEU A 140 -17.76 -8.86 2.49
N GLN A 141 -17.46 -7.83 3.27
CA GLN A 141 -18.16 -6.55 3.26
C GLN A 141 -17.29 -5.41 2.72
N ALA A 142 -15.97 -5.49 2.87
CA ALA A 142 -15.06 -4.43 2.48
C ALA A 142 -13.70 -4.97 2.06
N GLY A 143 -13.04 -4.32 1.10
CA GLY A 143 -11.64 -4.55 0.75
C GLY A 143 -10.74 -4.03 1.87
N ILE A 144 -10.55 -4.86 2.90
CA ILE A 144 -9.81 -4.51 4.12
C ILE A 144 -8.34 -4.91 4.06
N ILE A 145 -7.91 -5.53 2.98
CA ILE A 145 -6.51 -5.94 2.76
C ILE A 145 -5.92 -5.05 1.67
N SER A 146 -4.85 -4.37 2.00
CA SER A 146 -4.09 -3.59 1.02
C SER A 146 -3.32 -4.53 0.10
N GLN A 147 -3.56 -4.42 -1.20
CA GLN A 147 -3.07 -5.37 -2.18
C GLN A 147 -1.54 -5.51 -2.17
N PRO A 148 -0.72 -4.44 -2.22
CA PRO A 148 0.74 -4.59 -2.25
C PRO A 148 1.35 -5.09 -0.94
N SER A 149 0.56 -5.11 0.16
CA SER A 149 0.94 -5.69 1.44
C SER A 149 0.39 -7.10 1.67
N CYS A 150 -0.02 -7.81 0.63
CA CYS A 150 -0.60 -9.15 0.73
C CYS A 150 0.18 -10.15 -0.12
N PHE A 151 0.66 -11.21 0.54
CA PHE A 151 1.42 -12.29 -0.07
C PHE A 151 0.72 -13.60 0.21
N PHE A 152 0.67 -14.48 -0.76
CA PHE A 152 -0.14 -15.69 -0.65
C PHE A 152 0.50 -16.87 -1.38
N ARG A 153 0.19 -18.06 -0.88
CA ARG A 153 0.70 -19.32 -1.42
C ARG A 153 0.15 -19.56 -2.82
N ARG A 154 1.03 -19.92 -3.78
CA ARG A 154 0.66 -20.22 -5.16
C ARG A 154 -0.44 -21.29 -5.23
N SER A 155 -0.29 -22.39 -4.48
CA SER A 155 -1.29 -23.47 -4.47
C SER A 155 -2.66 -23.05 -3.96
N ALA A 156 -2.72 -22.14 -2.98
CA ALA A 156 -4.00 -21.60 -2.49
C ALA A 156 -4.67 -20.69 -3.52
N CYS A 157 -3.89 -19.87 -4.25
CA CYS A 157 -4.38 -19.05 -5.35
C CYS A 157 -4.89 -19.91 -6.52
N GLU A 158 -4.10 -20.89 -6.95
CA GLU A 158 -4.47 -21.80 -8.04
C GLU A 158 -5.68 -22.67 -7.68
N GLY A 159 -5.80 -23.09 -6.41
CA GLY A 159 -6.93 -23.85 -5.90
C GLY A 159 -8.29 -23.16 -6.00
N VAL A 160 -8.28 -21.82 -6.10
CA VAL A 160 -9.51 -21.02 -6.30
C VAL A 160 -9.60 -20.43 -7.72
N GLY A 161 -8.77 -20.88 -8.64
CA GLY A 161 -8.79 -20.46 -10.04
C GLY A 161 -8.03 -19.16 -10.34
N GLY A 162 -7.20 -18.67 -9.42
CA GLY A 162 -6.36 -17.48 -9.64
C GLY A 162 -7.14 -16.16 -9.67
N VAL A 163 -6.52 -15.13 -10.23
CA VAL A 163 -7.17 -13.82 -10.45
C VAL A 163 -8.23 -13.96 -11.53
N ASN A 164 -9.39 -13.32 -11.32
CA ASN A 164 -10.47 -13.29 -12.32
C ASN A 164 -10.16 -12.23 -13.39
N PRO A 165 -9.92 -12.62 -14.67
CA PRO A 165 -9.58 -11.68 -15.74
C PRO A 165 -10.71 -10.72 -16.13
N ASP A 166 -11.96 -11.05 -15.82
CA ASP A 166 -13.12 -10.20 -16.13
C ASP A 166 -13.22 -8.97 -15.19
N LEU A 167 -12.54 -9.02 -14.03
CA LEU A 167 -12.53 -7.93 -13.08
C LEU A 167 -11.38 -6.95 -13.34
N HIS A 168 -11.69 -5.66 -13.19
CA HIS A 168 -10.73 -4.58 -13.42
C HIS A 168 -10.39 -3.77 -12.17
N TYR A 169 -11.31 -3.67 -11.23
CA TYR A 169 -11.18 -2.85 -10.02
C TYR A 169 -11.16 -3.64 -8.72
N THR A 170 -11.72 -4.82 -8.70
CA THR A 170 -11.99 -5.59 -7.48
C THR A 170 -11.42 -7.00 -7.53
N MET A 171 -10.47 -7.24 -8.44
CA MET A 171 -9.85 -8.55 -8.67
C MET A 171 -9.06 -9.06 -7.45
N ASP A 172 -8.44 -8.16 -6.70
CA ASP A 172 -7.75 -8.45 -5.45
C ASP A 172 -8.74 -8.88 -4.37
N TRP A 173 -9.78 -8.07 -4.15
CA TRP A 173 -10.79 -8.36 -3.15
C TRP A 173 -11.57 -9.65 -3.47
N ASP A 174 -11.93 -9.88 -4.72
CA ASP A 174 -12.54 -11.14 -5.18
C ASP A 174 -11.63 -12.36 -4.89
N LEU A 175 -10.33 -12.24 -5.18
CA LEU A 175 -9.37 -13.31 -4.90
C LEU A 175 -9.28 -13.61 -3.40
N TRP A 176 -9.17 -12.58 -2.55
CA TRP A 176 -9.11 -12.76 -1.09
C TRP A 176 -10.36 -13.42 -0.55
N ILE A 177 -11.56 -13.03 -1.04
CA ILE A 177 -12.81 -13.64 -0.62
C ILE A 177 -12.85 -15.14 -1.00
N ARG A 178 -12.52 -15.47 -2.25
CA ARG A 178 -12.53 -16.88 -2.72
C ARG A 178 -11.53 -17.73 -1.93
N MET A 179 -10.35 -17.23 -1.63
CA MET A 179 -9.38 -17.93 -0.78
C MET A 179 -9.92 -18.12 0.64
N TYR A 180 -10.54 -17.08 1.23
CA TYR A 180 -11.14 -17.13 2.55
C TYR A 180 -12.28 -18.17 2.60
N GLU A 181 -13.19 -18.16 1.63
CA GLU A 181 -14.31 -19.12 1.54
C GLU A 181 -13.82 -20.56 1.30
N ALA A 182 -12.68 -20.73 0.62
CA ALA A 182 -12.01 -22.02 0.45
C ALA A 182 -11.26 -22.52 1.71
N GLY A 183 -11.26 -21.74 2.80
CA GLY A 183 -10.64 -22.11 4.06
C GLY A 183 -9.14 -21.84 4.15
N ALA A 184 -8.58 -20.99 3.28
CA ALA A 184 -7.19 -20.57 3.37
C ALA A 184 -6.87 -19.94 4.73
N LYS A 185 -5.68 -20.21 5.26
CA LYS A 185 -5.22 -19.71 6.55
C LYS A 185 -4.57 -18.34 6.39
N PHE A 186 -5.23 -17.33 6.90
CA PHE A 186 -4.76 -15.95 6.88
C PHE A 186 -4.00 -15.61 8.17
N ALA A 187 -2.91 -14.84 8.03
CA ALA A 187 -2.23 -14.19 9.14
C ALA A 187 -2.03 -12.70 8.87
N PHE A 188 -2.30 -11.91 9.87
CA PHE A 188 -2.02 -10.49 9.88
C PHE A 188 -0.64 -10.21 10.51
N LEU A 189 0.12 -9.32 9.91
CA LEU A 189 1.34 -8.73 10.45
C LEU A 189 1.08 -7.27 10.82
N ASP A 190 1.20 -6.94 12.09
CA ASP A 190 1.14 -5.54 12.56
C ASP A 190 2.46 -4.81 12.21
N ALA A 191 2.69 -4.69 10.91
CA ALA A 191 3.87 -4.07 10.33
C ALA A 191 3.54 -3.39 9.00
N PRO A 192 4.20 -2.27 8.64
CA PRO A 192 4.12 -1.71 7.30
C PRO A 192 4.92 -2.59 6.35
N LEU A 193 4.27 -3.08 5.28
CA LEU A 193 4.88 -3.95 4.28
C LEU A 193 5.03 -3.27 2.92
N SER A 194 4.25 -2.20 2.67
CA SER A 194 4.33 -1.44 1.42
C SER A 194 4.00 0.04 1.62
N MET A 195 4.27 0.83 0.59
CA MET A 195 3.76 2.17 0.39
C MET A 195 2.87 2.15 -0.84
N VAL A 196 1.66 2.69 -0.73
CA VAL A 196 0.64 2.68 -1.77
C VAL A 196 0.30 4.10 -2.19
N LEU A 197 0.30 4.36 -3.49
CA LEU A 197 -0.10 5.66 -4.02
C LEU A 197 -1.60 5.87 -3.87
N TRP A 198 -1.96 7.03 -3.32
CA TRP A 198 -3.32 7.54 -3.31
C TRP A 198 -3.39 8.89 -4.01
N ALA A 199 -3.84 8.88 -5.27
CA ALA A 199 -4.06 10.06 -6.09
C ALA A 199 -5.49 10.07 -6.66
N GLU A 200 -5.98 11.24 -7.11
CA GLU A 200 -7.37 11.38 -7.61
C GLU A 200 -7.64 10.58 -8.90
N ASP A 201 -6.60 10.33 -9.69
CA ASP A 201 -6.64 9.59 -10.94
C ASP A 201 -6.38 8.08 -10.78
N THR A 202 -6.06 7.60 -9.57
CA THR A 202 -5.86 6.17 -9.32
C THR A 202 -7.15 5.36 -9.56
N LYS A 203 -6.99 4.09 -9.92
CA LYS A 203 -8.11 3.15 -10.05
C LYS A 203 -9.00 3.13 -8.80
N THR A 204 -8.36 3.12 -7.64
CA THR A 204 -9.03 3.10 -6.32
C THR A 204 -9.88 4.34 -6.06
N ALA A 205 -9.52 5.50 -6.60
CA ALA A 205 -10.30 6.72 -6.49
C ALA A 205 -11.45 6.82 -7.53
N SER A 206 -11.47 6.00 -8.59
CA SER A 206 -12.46 6.11 -9.65
C SER A 206 -13.88 5.75 -9.18
N LEU A 207 -14.93 6.39 -9.74
CA LEU A 207 -16.35 6.10 -9.49
C LEU A 207 -17.11 5.82 -10.80
N ASN A 208 -16.43 5.28 -11.81
CA ASN A 208 -17.05 4.96 -13.08
C ASN A 208 -18.08 3.81 -12.96
N ARG A 209 -18.87 3.60 -14.04
CA ARG A 209 -19.94 2.59 -14.05
C ARG A 209 -19.40 1.18 -13.81
N ARG A 210 -18.27 0.82 -14.41
CA ARG A 210 -17.68 -0.52 -14.28
C ARG A 210 -17.31 -0.81 -12.83
N ARG A 211 -16.59 0.10 -12.16
CA ARG A 211 -16.23 -0.09 -10.73
C ARG A 211 -17.46 -0.22 -9.84
N ARG A 212 -18.50 0.60 -10.09
CA ARG A 212 -19.75 0.49 -9.33
C ARG A 212 -20.43 -0.86 -9.53
N SER A 213 -20.47 -1.38 -10.76
CA SER A 213 -21.00 -2.71 -11.07
C SER A 213 -20.20 -3.80 -10.37
N GLU A 214 -18.89 -3.81 -10.51
CA GLU A 214 -18.02 -4.81 -9.84
C GLU A 214 -18.18 -4.80 -8.32
N LEU A 215 -18.20 -3.62 -7.68
CA LEU A 215 -18.46 -3.49 -6.24
C LEU A 215 -19.84 -4.02 -5.84
N GLN A 216 -20.87 -3.67 -6.61
CA GLN A 216 -22.24 -4.14 -6.35
C GLN A 216 -22.34 -5.67 -6.48
N ASP A 217 -21.68 -6.23 -7.52
CA ASP A 217 -21.71 -7.67 -7.79
C ASP A 217 -20.99 -8.47 -6.70
N ILE A 218 -19.81 -8.03 -6.23
CA ILE A 218 -19.11 -8.65 -5.11
C ILE A 218 -19.94 -8.57 -3.83
N ILE A 219 -20.46 -7.38 -3.48
CA ILE A 219 -21.27 -7.19 -2.28
C ILE A 219 -22.54 -8.05 -2.33
N ASN A 220 -23.21 -8.12 -3.47
CA ASN A 220 -24.41 -8.93 -3.63
C ASN A 220 -24.14 -10.42 -3.54
N ARG A 221 -22.97 -10.86 -3.97
CA ARG A 221 -22.56 -12.27 -3.99
C ARG A 221 -22.15 -12.77 -2.61
N HIS A 222 -21.34 -11.99 -1.90
CA HIS A 222 -20.63 -12.45 -0.70
C HIS A 222 -21.10 -11.81 0.61
N ALA A 223 -21.54 -10.53 0.60
CA ALA A 223 -21.95 -9.87 1.84
C ALA A 223 -23.31 -10.40 2.35
N PRO A 224 -23.49 -10.52 3.68
CA PRO A 224 -24.78 -10.81 4.27
C PRO A 224 -25.87 -9.82 3.81
N SER A 225 -27.08 -10.31 3.55
CA SER A 225 -28.19 -9.53 2.98
C SER A 225 -28.50 -8.25 3.74
N GLU A 226 -28.38 -8.32 5.08
CA GLU A 226 -28.70 -7.24 6.01
C GLU A 226 -27.79 -6.03 5.88
N VAL A 227 -26.55 -6.23 5.42
CA VAL A 227 -25.56 -5.16 5.33
C VAL A 227 -25.26 -4.66 3.91
N ARG A 228 -25.75 -5.37 2.86
CA ARG A 228 -25.44 -5.07 1.44
C ARG A 228 -25.66 -3.62 1.07
N SER A 229 -26.86 -3.09 1.33
CA SER A 229 -27.22 -1.71 0.98
C SER A 229 -26.40 -0.68 1.75
N GLY A 230 -26.14 -0.94 3.04
CA GLY A 230 -25.31 -0.09 3.90
C GLY A 230 -23.87 -0.05 3.43
N THR A 231 -23.29 -1.20 3.14
CA THR A 231 -21.93 -1.36 2.63
C THR A 231 -21.75 -0.62 1.30
N PHE A 232 -22.61 -0.87 0.32
CA PHE A 232 -22.52 -0.19 -0.97
C PHE A 232 -22.66 1.33 -0.84
N ARG A 233 -23.63 1.79 -0.04
CA ARG A 233 -23.80 3.22 0.23
C ARG A 233 -22.57 3.84 0.89
N ALA A 234 -21.93 3.14 1.83
CA ALA A 234 -20.70 3.60 2.47
C ALA A 234 -19.58 3.82 1.43
N PHE A 235 -19.35 2.87 0.52
CA PHE A 235 -18.39 3.04 -0.57
C PHE A 235 -18.66 4.27 -1.42
N ILE A 236 -19.92 4.48 -1.82
CA ILE A 236 -20.30 5.64 -2.64
C ILE A 236 -20.10 6.96 -1.89
N VAL A 237 -20.48 7.01 -0.60
CA VAL A 237 -20.32 8.22 0.23
C VAL A 237 -18.84 8.58 0.42
N HIS A 238 -17.99 7.60 0.75
CA HIS A 238 -16.55 7.83 0.91
C HIS A 238 -15.90 8.30 -0.40
N ALA A 239 -16.18 7.63 -1.51
CA ALA A 239 -15.62 8.00 -2.79
C ALA A 239 -16.17 9.35 -3.33
N ALA A 240 -17.39 9.74 -2.97
CA ALA A 240 -17.93 11.06 -3.28
C ALA A 240 -17.28 12.15 -2.40
N ALA A 241 -17.06 11.85 -1.11
CA ALA A 241 -16.38 12.77 -0.19
C ALA A 241 -14.94 13.06 -0.65
N ASP A 242 -14.25 12.05 -1.18
CA ASP A 242 -12.87 12.19 -1.69
C ASP A 242 -12.76 13.10 -2.92
N ARG A 243 -13.90 13.42 -3.58
CA ARG A 243 -13.99 14.28 -4.78
C ARG A 243 -14.63 15.62 -4.55
N MET A 244 -14.94 15.96 -3.32
CA MET A 244 -15.61 17.22 -3.04
C MET A 244 -14.71 18.43 -3.30
N TRP A 245 -15.32 19.48 -3.85
CA TRP A 245 -14.71 20.79 -4.02
C TRP A 245 -15.42 21.84 -3.13
N PRO A 246 -14.74 22.78 -2.46
CA PRO A 246 -13.26 22.97 -2.46
C PRO A 246 -12.51 21.99 -1.54
N PRO A 247 -11.17 21.86 -1.67
CA PRO A 247 -10.36 20.94 -0.87
C PRO A 247 -10.57 21.07 0.64
N SER A 248 -10.72 22.29 1.15
CA SER A 248 -10.97 22.54 2.58
C SER A 248 -12.26 21.89 3.10
N LEU A 249 -13.31 21.81 2.28
CA LEU A 249 -14.56 21.12 2.61
C LEU A 249 -14.40 19.61 2.52
N ARG A 250 -13.71 19.15 1.48
CA ARG A 250 -13.32 17.74 1.30
C ARG A 250 -12.61 17.22 2.54
N ASP A 251 -11.56 17.92 2.99
CA ASP A 251 -10.73 17.49 4.12
C ASP A 251 -11.53 17.49 5.44
N LYS A 252 -12.40 18.46 5.66
CA LYS A 252 -13.32 18.45 6.82
C LYS A 252 -14.26 17.24 6.79
N LEU A 253 -14.84 16.94 5.63
CA LEU A 253 -15.75 15.81 5.50
C LEU A 253 -15.01 14.47 5.64
N ARG A 254 -13.84 14.32 5.02
CA ARG A 254 -12.97 13.15 5.17
C ARG A 254 -12.64 12.88 6.64
N ARG A 255 -12.20 13.90 7.38
CA ARG A 255 -11.93 13.77 8.83
C ARG A 255 -13.17 13.33 9.58
N ARG A 256 -14.32 13.96 9.32
CA ARG A 256 -15.59 13.59 9.99
C ARG A 256 -15.99 12.15 9.72
N LEU A 257 -15.91 11.68 8.48
CA LEU A 257 -16.24 10.30 8.09
C LEU A 257 -15.27 9.27 8.67
N ARG A 258 -13.99 9.66 8.84
CA ARG A 258 -12.92 8.78 9.31
C ARG A 258 -12.66 8.87 10.83
N ARG A 259 -13.37 9.77 11.54
CA ARG A 259 -13.16 9.99 12.98
C ARG A 259 -13.37 8.75 13.86
N SER A 260 -14.26 7.85 13.45
CA SER A 260 -14.48 6.56 14.12
C SER A 260 -13.65 5.41 13.52
N GLY A 261 -12.76 5.71 12.59
CA GLY A 261 -11.89 4.72 11.98
C GLY A 261 -10.81 4.21 12.94
N PRO A 262 -10.21 3.06 12.63
CA PRO A 262 -9.16 2.47 13.45
C PRO A 262 -7.90 3.33 13.44
N SER A 263 -7.04 3.09 14.43
CA SER A 263 -5.68 3.63 14.46
C SER A 263 -4.70 2.58 13.97
N VAL A 264 -3.71 3.02 13.22
CA VAL A 264 -2.57 2.20 12.77
C VAL A 264 -1.31 2.85 13.31
N PHE A 265 -0.55 2.13 14.10
CA PHE A 265 0.65 2.65 14.79
C PHE A 265 0.38 3.97 15.52
N GLY A 266 -0.77 4.09 16.19
CA GLY A 266 -1.18 5.28 16.93
C GLY A 266 -1.72 6.43 16.07
N LEU A 267 -1.60 6.39 14.75
CA LEU A 267 -2.22 7.36 13.85
C LEU A 267 -3.64 6.93 13.51
N ARG A 268 -4.64 7.71 13.92
CA ARG A 268 -6.05 7.42 13.60
C ARG A 268 -6.35 7.74 12.12
N ALA A 269 -7.35 7.07 11.57
CA ALA A 269 -7.73 7.18 10.15
C ALA A 269 -8.08 8.61 9.68
N ASP A 270 -8.43 9.53 10.58
CA ASP A 270 -8.66 10.95 10.29
C ASP A 270 -7.38 11.82 10.45
N GLY A 271 -6.24 11.19 10.78
CA GLY A 271 -4.97 11.86 10.98
C GLY A 271 -4.68 12.26 12.44
N LEU A 272 -5.60 12.03 13.40
CA LEU A 272 -5.32 12.38 14.80
C LEU A 272 -4.10 11.62 15.32
N VAL A 273 -3.13 12.39 15.84
CA VAL A 273 -1.94 11.86 16.50
C VAL A 273 -2.29 11.43 17.92
N GLN A 274 -2.08 10.16 18.22
CA GLN A 274 -2.31 9.59 19.55
C GLN A 274 -0.98 9.33 20.26
N PRO A 275 -0.96 9.14 21.58
CA PRO A 275 0.25 8.70 22.28
C PRO A 275 0.80 7.40 21.67
N GLY A 276 2.11 7.41 21.35
CA GLY A 276 2.78 6.28 20.71
C GLY A 276 2.59 6.21 19.19
N THR A 277 2.15 7.29 18.53
CA THR A 277 2.11 7.35 17.07
C THR A 277 3.51 7.18 16.51
N THR A 278 3.64 6.23 15.56
CA THR A 278 4.87 6.02 14.80
C THR A 278 4.56 6.13 13.30
N LEU A 279 5.32 6.96 12.59
CA LEU A 279 5.28 7.06 11.13
C LEU A 279 6.43 6.21 10.57
N PHE A 280 6.11 5.28 9.69
CA PHE A 280 7.09 4.46 8.97
C PHE A 280 7.20 4.95 7.54
N LEU A 281 8.40 5.38 7.16
CA LEU A 281 8.72 5.92 5.84
C LEU A 281 9.93 5.18 5.25
N ALA A 282 9.98 5.12 3.94
CA ALA A 282 11.16 4.69 3.19
C ALA A 282 11.22 5.44 1.86
N HIS A 283 12.37 5.45 1.22
CA HIS A 283 12.53 5.95 -0.14
C HIS A 283 13.50 5.05 -0.92
N TYR A 284 13.42 5.12 -2.24
CA TYR A 284 14.30 4.40 -3.16
C TYR A 284 14.88 5.33 -4.23
N ASP A 285 14.89 6.65 -3.96
CA ASP A 285 15.52 7.63 -4.82
C ASP A 285 17.04 7.43 -4.82
N GLU A 286 17.70 7.74 -5.95
CA GLU A 286 19.16 7.66 -6.06
C GLU A 286 19.88 8.57 -5.06
N ALA A 287 19.33 9.75 -4.79
CA ALA A 287 19.90 10.68 -3.83
C ALA A 287 19.44 10.39 -2.40
N PRO A 288 20.39 10.24 -1.44
CA PRO A 288 20.05 10.07 -0.03
C PRO A 288 19.34 11.31 0.52
N LYS A 289 18.39 11.11 1.42
CA LYS A 289 17.61 12.21 2.02
C LYS A 289 18.37 12.88 3.18
N THR A 290 18.24 14.21 3.26
CA THR A 290 18.92 15.02 4.29
C THR A 290 18.00 15.36 5.46
N GLY A 291 16.69 15.22 5.28
CA GLY A 291 15.71 15.55 6.30
C GLY A 291 14.29 15.18 5.92
N LEU A 292 13.37 15.56 6.82
CA LEU A 292 11.95 15.32 6.68
C LEU A 292 11.17 16.55 7.17
N ARG A 293 10.12 16.91 6.45
CA ARG A 293 9.14 17.92 6.85
C ARG A 293 7.83 17.23 7.23
N LEU A 294 7.38 17.45 8.46
CA LEU A 294 6.07 17.00 8.94
C LEU A 294 5.10 18.18 8.93
N GLU A 295 3.90 18.00 8.40
CA GLU A 295 2.85 19.02 8.41
C GLU A 295 1.64 18.56 9.22
N PHE A 296 1.02 19.51 9.92
CA PHE A 296 -0.12 19.30 10.78
C PHE A 296 -1.23 20.32 10.48
N ASP A 297 -2.45 20.06 10.97
CA ASP A 297 -3.58 20.97 10.79
C ASP A 297 -3.51 22.25 11.62
N ARG A 298 -2.63 22.27 12.62
CA ARG A 298 -2.34 23.41 13.51
C ARG A 298 -0.92 23.30 14.05
N SER A 299 -0.51 24.29 14.87
CA SER A 299 0.82 24.27 15.48
C SER A 299 1.08 22.97 16.25
N PRO A 300 2.17 22.26 15.97
CA PRO A 300 2.57 21.05 16.68
C PRO A 300 3.33 21.35 18.01
N ALA A 301 3.29 22.58 18.49
CA ALA A 301 3.85 22.92 19.80
C ALA A 301 3.28 21.99 20.89
N GLY A 302 4.16 21.26 21.57
CA GLY A 302 3.74 20.22 22.53
C GLY A 302 3.70 18.80 21.93
N ILE A 303 4.25 18.57 20.74
CA ILE A 303 4.57 17.24 20.25
C ILE A 303 6.06 17.01 20.38
N ASP A 304 6.43 15.96 21.12
CA ASP A 304 7.80 15.45 21.12
C ASP A 304 7.99 14.59 19.87
N VAL A 305 9.08 14.84 19.13
CA VAL A 305 9.44 14.11 17.91
C VAL A 305 10.78 13.43 18.08
N SER A 306 10.82 12.12 17.87
CA SER A 306 12.04 11.31 17.87
C SER A 306 12.02 10.31 16.72
N GLY A 307 13.14 9.65 16.44
CA GLY A 307 13.20 8.70 15.33
C GLY A 307 14.35 7.70 15.45
N THR A 308 14.30 6.67 14.61
CA THR A 308 15.36 5.64 14.52
C THR A 308 16.63 6.16 13.87
N HIS A 309 16.52 7.24 13.09
CA HIS A 309 17.66 7.95 12.51
C HIS A 309 17.98 9.19 13.35
N GLY A 310 19.27 9.47 13.59
CA GLY A 310 19.66 10.61 14.43
C GLY A 310 19.28 11.97 13.83
N PHE A 311 18.71 12.86 14.65
CA PHE A 311 18.34 14.21 14.24
C PHE A 311 19.43 15.21 14.64
N ALA A 312 19.95 15.98 13.69
CA ALA A 312 20.89 17.07 13.92
C ALA A 312 20.19 18.36 14.35
N ALA A 313 18.99 18.60 13.83
CA ALA A 313 18.16 19.73 14.19
C ALA A 313 16.67 19.36 14.06
N LEU A 314 15.85 20.00 14.89
CA LEU A 314 14.41 19.93 14.89
C LEU A 314 13.87 21.34 15.12
N GLU A 315 13.18 21.89 14.10
CA GLU A 315 12.67 23.26 14.13
C GLU A 315 11.17 23.26 13.89
N THR A 316 10.42 23.96 14.73
CA THR A 316 8.97 24.11 14.56
C THR A 316 8.68 25.47 13.96
N SER A 317 7.95 25.50 12.83
CA SER A 317 7.54 26.71 12.13
C SER A 317 6.07 26.63 11.73
N GLY A 318 5.24 27.48 12.34
CA GLY A 318 3.79 27.45 12.07
C GLY A 318 3.14 26.11 12.42
N SER A 319 2.64 25.43 11.41
CA SER A 319 2.04 24.08 11.53
C SER A 319 2.98 22.96 11.08
N ALA A 320 4.26 23.23 10.90
CA ALA A 320 5.23 22.24 10.44
C ALA A 320 6.37 22.02 11.44
N VAL A 321 6.94 20.81 11.37
CA VAL A 321 8.21 20.44 12.01
C VAL A 321 9.20 20.07 10.92
N GLU A 322 10.33 20.77 10.87
CA GLU A 322 11.46 20.48 10.00
C GLU A 322 12.48 19.65 10.77
N ILE A 323 12.82 18.50 10.23
CA ILE A 323 13.80 17.57 10.81
C ILE A 323 14.99 17.52 9.87
N ARG A 324 16.18 17.84 10.36
CA ARG A 324 17.45 17.62 9.65
C ARG A 324 18.13 16.39 10.22
N PHE A 325 18.54 15.47 9.39
CA PHE A 325 19.24 14.26 9.84
C PHE A 325 20.70 14.53 10.19
N SER A 326 21.22 13.81 11.18
CA SER A 326 22.65 13.84 11.53
C SER A 326 23.53 13.23 10.46
N GLN A 327 22.99 12.24 9.76
CA GLN A 327 23.57 11.60 8.59
C GLN A 327 22.47 11.46 7.52
N LYS A 328 22.85 11.49 6.26
CA LYS A 328 21.88 11.30 5.17
C LYS A 328 21.27 9.90 5.25
N LEU A 329 19.97 9.81 5.05
CA LEU A 329 19.26 8.53 4.99
C LEU A 329 19.44 7.94 3.58
N PRO A 330 20.07 6.76 3.45
CA PRO A 330 20.22 6.11 2.14
C PRO A 330 18.91 5.50 1.65
N ALA A 331 18.85 5.24 0.34
CA ALA A 331 17.76 4.50 -0.27
C ALA A 331 17.63 3.08 0.32
N GLY A 332 16.43 2.57 0.45
CA GLY A 332 16.16 1.22 0.94
C GLY A 332 16.30 1.05 2.46
N GLU A 333 16.35 2.14 3.22
CA GLU A 333 16.26 2.12 4.67
C GLU A 333 14.89 2.59 5.16
N THR A 334 14.44 2.03 6.28
CA THR A 334 13.21 2.45 6.96
C THR A 334 13.50 3.49 8.01
N LEU A 335 12.85 4.65 7.91
CA LEU A 335 12.79 5.65 8.97
C LEU A 335 11.51 5.44 9.78
N ALA A 336 11.64 5.28 11.10
CA ALA A 336 10.52 5.37 12.02
C ALA A 336 10.60 6.71 12.78
N VAL A 337 9.53 7.50 12.69
CA VAL A 337 9.39 8.78 13.42
C VAL A 337 8.28 8.65 14.45
N ASN A 338 8.62 8.81 15.71
CA ASN A 338 7.69 8.75 16.82
C ASN A 338 7.16 10.15 17.14
N LEU A 339 5.85 10.26 17.31
CA LEU A 339 5.15 11.47 17.67
C LEU A 339 4.47 11.26 19.04
N ALA A 340 4.82 12.06 20.03
CA ALA A 340 4.25 11.99 21.36
C ALA A 340 3.58 13.33 21.72
N PRO A 341 2.26 13.47 21.53
CA PRO A 341 1.53 14.69 21.88
C PRO A 341 1.46 14.85 23.41
N ALA A 342 1.63 16.08 23.89
CA ALA A 342 1.38 16.43 25.30
C ALA A 342 -0.08 16.16 25.66
N SER A 343 -0.33 15.92 26.96
CA SER A 343 -1.69 15.67 27.46
C SER A 343 -2.64 16.80 27.09
N GLY A 344 -3.78 16.47 26.48
CA GLY A 344 -4.79 17.43 26.05
C GLY A 344 -4.49 18.18 24.75
N HIS A 345 -3.37 17.87 24.07
CA HIS A 345 -3.01 18.49 22.80
C HIS A 345 -3.53 17.63 21.64
N GLU A 346 -4.63 18.06 21.02
CA GLU A 346 -5.19 17.41 19.83
C GLU A 346 -4.63 18.05 18.56
N VAL A 347 -3.94 17.27 17.74
CA VAL A 347 -3.40 17.70 16.45
C VAL A 347 -3.55 16.59 15.43
N HIS A 348 -3.81 16.97 14.17
CA HIS A 348 -3.93 16.03 13.08
C HIS A 348 -2.72 16.16 12.16
N PHE A 349 -2.07 15.04 11.93
CA PHE A 349 -1.04 14.87 10.93
C PHE A 349 -1.63 15.01 9.52
N LEU A 350 -0.95 15.70 8.64
CA LEU A 350 -1.35 15.90 7.24
C LEU A 350 -0.44 15.17 6.28
N LEU A 351 0.88 15.39 6.40
CA LEU A 351 1.86 14.72 5.54
C LEU A 351 3.27 14.71 6.17
N ALA A 352 4.09 13.81 5.65
CA ALA A 352 5.54 13.78 5.87
C ALA A 352 6.24 13.74 4.51
N ALA A 353 6.99 14.80 4.19
CA ALA A 353 7.67 14.97 2.91
C ALA A 353 9.19 14.94 3.08
N TRP A 354 9.89 14.23 2.19
CA TRP A 354 11.34 14.15 2.16
C TRP A 354 11.97 15.49 1.76
N GLN A 355 13.11 15.78 2.39
CA GLN A 355 13.99 16.88 2.00
C GLN A 355 15.25 16.33 1.32
N ALA A 356 15.68 17.00 0.24
CA ALA A 356 16.83 16.62 -0.57
C ALA A 356 18.17 16.86 0.14
#